data_2b47fdc96325b374ca80334cd9b42fd5
#
_entry.id   2b47fdc96325b374ca80334cd9b42fd5
#
_cell.length_a   1.000
_cell.length_b   1.000
_cell.length_c   1.000
_cell.angle_alpha   90.00
_cell.angle_beta   90.00
_cell.angle_gamma   90.00
#
_symmetry.space_group_name_H-M   'P 1'
#
loop_
_entity.id
_entity.type
_entity.pdbx_description
1 polymer ?
#
loop_
_entity_poly.entity_id
_entity_poly.type
_entity_poly.pdbx_seq_one_letter_code
_entity_poly.pdbx_strand_id
1 'polypeptide(L)'
;MTPTFGWSLDITGPRRLGVVLCVSLLLSTFGVSSVAAAGYDTATDPYSMFNTTVSSGAQAWWAAGYTGKGVDVALIDSGVSPVAGLSSPGKVVYGPDLSLESQADNLTNLDTFGHGTFMAGLIAGRDVALTSPYVDAPASAYRGMAPDARIVSLKVATADGGADVSQIIAAINWVIQHRHDNGLNIRVLNLSYGTNATQWYGVDPLAFAVEQAWDAGIVVIAAAGNSGYQTKGSSPALADPAYDKRIIAVGASDSMGTTSMVDDMVPDFSAAAKTGSARKPDFVAPGVHIQGLRVPNSYIDTRAGVTLLDDRFMRGSGTSESAAIASGAAALILDKFPSATPDQVKKLFMSYAFDLPLIYSAGREGSGELQLGSMLGALLPSAIPGSAPATGTGTLEGSRGSDHLTRDGVVLSGERDIFGMPFNSAGMAVLEAAGNSWSGGVWNGSTCSGSSWSGNSWSGSSWSGNSWSGNSWSGNSWSGSSWSGNSWSGNSWSTAGWN
;
A
#
# COMPACT_ATOMS: atom_id res chain seq x y z
N MET A 1 21.11 4.60 61.38
CA MET A 1 22.55 4.94 61.29
C MET A 1 22.85 5.21 59.82
N THR A 2 22.81 6.46 59.47
CA THR A 2 23.23 7.01 58.18
C THR A 2 24.62 7.63 58.35
N PRO A 3 25.51 7.54 57.39
CA PRO A 3 26.56 8.54 57.26
C PRO A 3 26.36 9.38 56.00
N THR A 4 26.18 10.66 56.20
CA THR A 4 26.33 11.76 55.27
C THR A 4 27.80 12.05 55.04
N PHE A 5 28.25 12.14 53.79
CA PHE A 5 29.53 12.71 53.40
C PHE A 5 29.30 14.05 52.71
N GLY A 6 29.69 15.13 53.38
CA GLY A 6 29.79 16.46 52.80
C GLY A 6 31.20 16.68 52.26
N TRP A 7 31.29 17.36 51.09
CA TRP A 7 32.54 17.94 50.60
C TRP A 7 32.44 19.46 50.63
N SER A 8 33.32 20.09 51.42
CA SER A 8 33.54 21.53 51.41
C SER A 8 34.67 21.86 50.42
N LEU A 9 34.43 22.83 49.55
CA LEU A 9 35.46 23.43 48.71
C LEU A 9 36.04 24.65 49.44
N ASP A 10 37.34 24.60 49.70
CA ASP A 10 38.15 25.69 50.27
C ASP A 10 38.73 26.52 49.10
N ILE A 11 38.50 27.85 49.14
CA ILE A 11 38.96 28.79 48.14
C ILE A 11 39.97 29.75 48.79
N THR A 12 41.24 29.47 48.63
CA THR A 12 42.29 30.48 48.88
C THR A 12 43.41 30.39 47.85
N GLY A 13 43.60 31.45 47.05
CA GLY A 13 44.73 31.62 46.17
C GLY A 13 44.60 32.82 45.22
N PRO A 14 45.64 33.52 44.85
CA PRO A 14 45.65 34.97 44.71
C PRO A 14 45.24 35.53 43.32
N ARG A 15 44.74 36.74 43.36
CA ARG A 15 44.34 37.58 42.22
C ARG A 15 45.49 37.80 41.24
N ARG A 16 45.29 37.45 39.96
CA ARG A 16 46.02 38.04 38.84
C ARG A 16 45.06 38.81 37.97
N LEU A 17 45.34 40.06 37.73
CA LEU A 17 44.70 40.93 36.76
C LEU A 17 44.83 40.29 35.36
N GLY A 18 43.76 39.92 34.74
CA GLY A 18 43.70 39.50 33.34
C GLY A 18 42.86 40.52 32.56
N VAL A 19 43.48 41.10 31.59
CA VAL A 19 42.94 42.06 30.64
C VAL A 19 41.71 41.44 29.94
N VAL A 20 40.56 42.12 30.03
CA VAL A 20 39.35 41.78 29.30
C VAL A 20 39.53 42.27 27.87
N LEU A 21 39.83 41.35 26.94
CA LEU A 21 39.79 41.60 25.54
C LEU A 21 38.32 41.42 25.10
N CYS A 22 37.58 42.49 24.86
CA CYS A 22 36.31 42.45 24.18
C CYS A 22 36.53 42.07 22.71
N VAL A 23 36.33 40.77 22.40
CA VAL A 23 36.18 40.31 21.00
C VAL A 23 34.74 40.54 20.60
N SER A 24 34.46 41.62 19.89
CA SER A 24 33.19 41.84 19.24
C SER A 24 33.01 40.78 18.13
N LEU A 25 32.22 39.75 18.43
CA LEU A 25 31.80 38.76 17.41
C LEU A 25 30.80 39.48 16.47
N LEU A 26 31.28 39.91 15.32
CA LEU A 26 30.42 40.24 14.18
C LEU A 26 29.73 38.94 13.75
N LEU A 27 28.50 38.70 14.19
CA LEU A 27 27.60 37.75 13.57
C LEU A 27 27.27 38.30 12.17
N SER A 28 28.04 37.89 11.18
CA SER A 28 27.58 37.94 9.79
C SER A 28 26.41 36.97 9.66
N THR A 29 25.20 37.48 9.71
CA THR A 29 24.02 36.76 9.24
C THR A 29 24.23 36.48 7.77
N PHE A 30 24.79 35.31 7.45
CA PHE A 30 24.59 34.75 6.15
C PHE A 30 23.09 34.53 6.04
N GLY A 31 22.40 35.43 5.38
CA GLY A 31 21.07 35.19 4.87
C GLY A 31 21.18 33.97 3.97
N VAL A 32 20.77 32.82 4.48
CA VAL A 32 20.41 31.70 3.62
C VAL A 32 19.25 32.24 2.81
N SER A 33 19.55 32.79 1.64
CA SER A 33 18.54 33.00 0.61
C SER A 33 18.00 31.61 0.35
N SER A 34 16.81 31.32 0.89
CA SER A 34 16.00 30.23 0.37
C SER A 34 15.82 30.53 -1.11
N VAL A 35 16.61 29.89 -1.94
CA VAL A 35 16.25 29.76 -3.35
C VAL A 35 14.89 29.09 -3.25
N ALA A 36 13.82 29.84 -3.51
CA ALA A 36 12.52 29.29 -3.75
C ALA A 36 12.75 28.25 -4.85
N ALA A 37 12.64 26.97 -4.50
CA ALA A 37 12.67 25.92 -5.50
C ALA A 37 11.66 26.33 -6.55
N ALA A 38 12.06 26.38 -7.82
CA ALA A 38 11.13 26.62 -8.92
C ALA A 38 9.96 25.68 -8.66
N GLY A 39 8.73 26.23 -8.51
CA GLY A 39 7.60 25.46 -8.03
C GLY A 39 7.44 24.22 -8.90
N TYR A 40 7.11 23.08 -8.27
CA TYR A 40 6.86 21.84 -8.98
C TYR A 40 5.78 22.02 -10.06
N ASP A 41 6.09 21.65 -11.30
CA ASP A 41 5.19 21.79 -12.44
C ASP A 41 4.77 20.41 -12.98
N THR A 42 3.54 20.04 -12.69
CA THR A 42 2.94 18.77 -13.09
C THR A 42 2.76 18.64 -14.61
N ALA A 43 2.68 19.74 -15.35
CA ALA A 43 2.49 19.70 -16.80
C ALA A 43 3.77 19.26 -17.53
N THR A 44 4.92 19.68 -17.02
CA THR A 44 6.24 19.38 -17.61
C THR A 44 6.91 18.17 -16.99
N ASP A 45 6.43 17.69 -15.83
CA ASP A 45 6.93 16.49 -15.21
C ASP A 45 6.31 15.24 -15.86
N PRO A 46 7.11 14.43 -16.59
CA PRO A 46 6.59 13.27 -17.30
C PRO A 46 6.01 12.17 -16.39
N TYR A 47 6.44 12.14 -15.13
CA TYR A 47 5.99 11.16 -14.13
C TYR A 47 4.86 11.69 -13.23
N SER A 48 4.29 12.86 -13.56
CA SER A 48 3.14 13.41 -12.84
C SER A 48 1.90 12.55 -13.05
N MET A 49 0.96 12.58 -12.10
CA MET A 49 -0.35 11.93 -12.29
C MET A 49 -1.12 12.53 -13.46
N PHE A 50 -0.88 13.79 -13.81
CA PHE A 50 -1.44 14.37 -15.04
C PHE A 50 -0.96 13.59 -16.27
N ASN A 51 0.35 13.43 -16.45
CA ASN A 51 0.92 12.72 -17.60
C ASN A 51 0.65 11.20 -17.54
N THR A 52 0.66 10.58 -16.36
CA THR A 52 0.28 9.18 -16.17
C THR A 52 -1.16 8.90 -16.63
N THR A 53 -2.10 9.82 -16.33
CA THR A 53 -3.49 9.66 -16.78
C THR A 53 -3.69 9.96 -18.28
N VAL A 54 -2.80 10.76 -18.88
CA VAL A 54 -2.75 10.93 -20.34
C VAL A 54 -2.26 9.65 -21.02
N SER A 55 -1.08 9.15 -20.64
CA SER A 55 -0.43 8.01 -21.28
C SER A 55 -1.26 6.71 -21.13
N SER A 56 -1.80 6.45 -19.93
CA SER A 56 -2.69 5.31 -19.69
C SER A 56 -4.06 5.42 -20.38
N GLY A 57 -4.43 6.61 -20.86
CA GLY A 57 -5.72 6.87 -21.51
C GLY A 57 -6.89 7.11 -20.56
N ALA A 58 -6.67 7.29 -19.25
CA ALA A 58 -7.73 7.54 -18.27
C ALA A 58 -8.52 8.83 -18.58
N GLN A 59 -7.85 9.87 -19.07
CA GLN A 59 -8.50 11.13 -19.41
C GLN A 59 -9.56 10.98 -20.53
N ALA A 60 -9.38 10.02 -21.45
CA ALA A 60 -10.40 9.72 -22.47
C ALA A 60 -11.68 9.13 -21.84
N TRP A 61 -11.53 8.35 -20.77
CA TRP A 61 -12.69 7.81 -20.01
C TRP A 61 -13.43 8.93 -19.28
N TRP A 62 -12.70 9.87 -18.66
CA TRP A 62 -13.32 11.03 -18.01
C TRP A 62 -14.09 11.90 -19.03
N ALA A 63 -13.51 12.12 -20.20
CA ALA A 63 -14.19 12.84 -21.29
C ALA A 63 -15.48 12.14 -21.75
N ALA A 64 -15.51 10.80 -21.66
CA ALA A 64 -16.69 9.99 -21.97
C ALA A 64 -17.68 9.90 -20.78
N GLY A 65 -17.37 10.52 -19.63
CA GLY A 65 -18.23 10.57 -18.45
C GLY A 65 -18.00 9.46 -17.42
N TYR A 66 -17.01 8.58 -17.61
CA TYR A 66 -16.66 7.51 -16.68
C TYR A 66 -15.52 7.95 -15.77
N THR A 67 -15.80 8.13 -14.50
CA THR A 67 -14.90 8.73 -13.50
C THR A 67 -14.68 7.86 -12.27
N GLY A 68 -15.21 6.64 -12.29
CA GLY A 68 -15.24 5.71 -11.17
C GLY A 68 -16.42 5.95 -10.22
N LYS A 69 -17.40 6.73 -10.66
CA LYS A 69 -18.55 7.09 -9.83
C LYS A 69 -19.38 5.87 -9.45
N GLY A 70 -19.70 5.77 -8.16
CA GLY A 70 -20.50 4.65 -7.62
C GLY A 70 -19.69 3.37 -7.39
N VAL A 71 -18.37 3.41 -7.55
CA VAL A 71 -17.46 2.30 -7.26
C VAL A 71 -16.65 2.62 -6.01
N ASP A 72 -16.63 1.69 -5.06
CA ASP A 72 -15.73 1.73 -3.90
C ASP A 72 -14.55 0.80 -4.13
N VAL A 73 -13.37 1.33 -3.85
CA VAL A 73 -12.10 0.58 -3.89
C VAL A 73 -11.66 0.33 -2.44
N ALA A 74 -11.68 -0.91 -2.01
CA ALA A 74 -11.06 -1.31 -0.75
C ALA A 74 -9.54 -1.23 -0.89
N LEU A 75 -8.91 -0.53 0.03
CA LEU A 75 -7.47 -0.37 0.13
C LEU A 75 -7.01 -0.97 1.47
N ILE A 76 -6.41 -2.16 1.42
CA ILE A 76 -5.78 -2.79 2.57
C ILE A 76 -4.32 -2.37 2.57
N ASP A 77 -3.94 -1.45 3.50
CA ASP A 77 -2.65 -0.78 3.46
C ASP A 77 -2.27 -0.20 4.85
N SER A 78 -1.38 0.75 4.90
CA SER A 78 -0.90 1.42 6.13
C SER A 78 -1.86 2.48 6.69
N GLY A 79 -3.04 2.63 6.12
CA GLY A 79 -4.03 3.65 6.48
C GLY A 79 -4.14 4.75 5.43
N VAL A 80 -5.02 5.71 5.66
CA VAL A 80 -5.18 6.89 4.79
C VAL A 80 -5.34 8.14 5.63
N SER A 81 -4.41 9.08 5.45
CA SER A 81 -4.46 10.37 6.13
C SER A 81 -5.27 11.41 5.34
N PRO A 82 -5.96 12.34 6.03
CA PRO A 82 -6.83 13.34 5.39
C PRO A 82 -6.04 14.51 4.77
N VAL A 83 -5.13 14.20 3.82
CA VAL A 83 -4.36 15.20 3.09
C VAL A 83 -5.17 15.84 1.96
N ALA A 84 -4.70 16.98 1.44
CA ALA A 84 -5.30 17.61 0.27
C ALA A 84 -5.33 16.65 -0.93
N GLY A 85 -6.49 16.44 -1.50
CA GLY A 85 -6.76 15.41 -2.52
C GLY A 85 -7.57 14.22 -2.01
N LEU A 86 -7.58 13.96 -0.69
CA LEU A 86 -8.35 12.89 -0.05
C LEU A 86 -9.28 13.40 1.06
N SER A 87 -9.21 14.68 1.42
CA SER A 87 -9.95 15.28 2.54
C SER A 87 -11.40 15.65 2.21
N SER A 88 -11.88 15.45 0.99
CA SER A 88 -13.29 15.72 0.65
C SER A 88 -14.23 14.81 1.44
N PRO A 89 -15.36 15.32 1.97
CA PRO A 89 -16.32 14.50 2.68
C PRO A 89 -16.75 13.28 1.86
N GLY A 90 -16.70 12.10 2.47
CA GLY A 90 -17.09 10.85 1.84
C GLY A 90 -16.11 10.29 0.78
N LYS A 91 -14.96 10.94 0.54
CA LYS A 91 -13.92 10.43 -0.36
C LYS A 91 -13.25 9.18 0.22
N VAL A 92 -12.97 9.20 1.50
CA VAL A 92 -12.44 8.06 2.26
C VAL A 92 -13.48 7.61 3.28
N VAL A 93 -13.78 6.34 3.27
CA VAL A 93 -14.58 5.66 4.28
C VAL A 93 -13.63 4.74 5.05
N TYR A 94 -13.62 4.86 6.36
CA TYR A 94 -12.75 4.01 7.18
C TYR A 94 -13.47 2.73 7.56
N GLY A 95 -12.87 1.60 7.21
CA GLY A 95 -13.16 0.29 7.75
C GLY A 95 -12.48 0.08 9.12
N PRO A 96 -12.36 -1.15 9.60
CA PRO A 96 -11.64 -1.42 10.84
C PRO A 96 -10.15 -1.11 10.70
N ASP A 97 -9.57 -0.54 11.76
CA ASP A 97 -8.13 -0.46 11.93
C ASP A 97 -7.65 -1.77 12.57
N LEU A 98 -7.02 -2.61 11.78
CA LEU A 98 -6.50 -3.91 12.19
C LEU A 98 -5.01 -3.85 12.55
N SER A 99 -4.43 -2.66 12.51
CA SER A 99 -3.04 -2.45 12.90
C SER A 99 -2.87 -2.46 14.42
N LEU A 100 -1.65 -2.61 14.86
CA LEU A 100 -1.29 -2.49 16.27
C LEU A 100 -1.46 -1.06 16.79
N GLU A 101 -1.59 -0.09 15.90
CA GLU A 101 -1.82 1.33 16.23
C GLU A 101 -3.29 1.66 16.53
N SER A 102 -4.21 0.74 16.27
CA SER A 102 -5.64 0.90 16.56
C SER A 102 -5.93 1.15 18.04
N GLN A 103 -5.00 0.80 18.93
CA GLN A 103 -5.09 1.03 20.37
C GLN A 103 -4.80 2.48 20.78
N ALA A 104 -4.32 3.32 19.87
CA ALA A 104 -4.01 4.72 20.11
C ALA A 104 -5.02 5.60 19.37
N ASP A 105 -5.92 6.27 20.10
CA ASP A 105 -7.01 7.06 19.52
C ASP A 105 -6.53 8.11 18.51
N ASN A 106 -5.35 8.68 18.72
CA ASN A 106 -4.77 9.69 17.84
C ASN A 106 -4.07 9.12 16.60
N LEU A 107 -3.96 7.79 16.50
CA LEU A 107 -3.32 7.11 15.36
C LEU A 107 -4.30 6.23 14.58
N THR A 108 -5.48 5.98 15.13
CA THR A 108 -6.51 5.16 14.51
C THR A 108 -6.78 5.63 13.08
N ASN A 109 -6.67 4.71 12.12
CA ASN A 109 -6.84 4.92 10.69
C ASN A 109 -5.83 5.87 10.02
N LEU A 110 -5.00 6.60 10.76
CA LEU A 110 -3.99 7.48 10.17
C LEU A 110 -2.86 6.67 9.52
N ASP A 111 -2.41 7.17 8.40
CA ASP A 111 -1.26 6.62 7.70
C ASP A 111 0.04 7.16 8.30
N THR A 112 0.55 6.45 9.29
CA THR A 112 1.82 6.78 9.96
C THR A 112 3.04 6.34 9.15
N PHE A 113 2.86 5.41 8.21
CA PHE A 113 3.91 4.96 7.30
C PHE A 113 4.05 5.88 6.06
N GLY A 114 2.93 6.26 5.43
CA GLY A 114 2.88 7.15 4.26
C GLY A 114 2.53 6.46 2.95
N HIS A 115 2.50 5.12 2.90
CA HIS A 115 2.27 4.35 1.69
C HIS A 115 0.78 4.30 1.29
N GLY A 116 -0.12 4.00 2.23
CA GLY A 116 -1.55 3.85 1.91
C GLY A 116 -2.19 5.15 1.40
N THR A 117 -1.78 6.30 1.93
CA THR A 117 -2.23 7.61 1.43
C THR A 117 -1.73 7.88 0.01
N PHE A 118 -0.48 7.49 -0.27
CA PHE A 118 0.09 7.57 -1.60
C PHE A 118 -0.74 6.73 -2.58
N MET A 119 -1.00 5.44 -2.25
CA MET A 119 -1.82 4.55 -3.07
C MET A 119 -3.25 5.07 -3.25
N ALA A 120 -3.90 5.53 -2.18
CA ALA A 120 -5.23 6.12 -2.23
C ALA A 120 -5.30 7.32 -3.20
N GLY A 121 -4.24 8.14 -3.20
CA GLY A 121 -4.07 9.26 -4.12
C GLY A 121 -4.04 8.81 -5.58
N LEU A 122 -3.24 7.80 -5.91
CA LEU A 122 -3.13 7.27 -7.27
C LEU A 122 -4.46 6.67 -7.76
N ILE A 123 -5.18 5.96 -6.88
CA ILE A 123 -6.47 5.34 -7.20
C ILE A 123 -7.54 6.42 -7.46
N ALA A 124 -7.79 7.29 -6.48
CA ALA A 124 -8.99 8.11 -6.44
C ALA A 124 -8.79 9.54 -5.90
N GLY A 125 -7.55 9.99 -5.74
CA GLY A 125 -7.27 11.35 -5.26
C GLY A 125 -7.93 12.40 -6.15
N ARG A 126 -8.40 13.51 -5.54
CA ARG A 126 -9.03 14.62 -6.27
C ARG A 126 -9.03 15.89 -5.44
N ASP A 127 -8.52 16.97 -6.01
CA ASP A 127 -8.65 18.28 -5.38
C ASP A 127 -10.12 18.70 -5.24
N VAL A 128 -10.46 19.26 -4.08
CA VAL A 128 -11.86 19.55 -3.68
C VAL A 128 -12.59 20.45 -4.66
N ALA A 129 -11.87 21.40 -5.29
CA ALA A 129 -12.46 22.36 -6.22
C ALA A 129 -12.81 21.75 -7.58
N LEU A 130 -12.39 20.53 -7.87
CA LEU A 130 -12.58 19.90 -9.16
C LEU A 130 -13.98 19.29 -9.30
N THR A 131 -14.56 19.51 -10.47
CA THR A 131 -15.82 18.89 -10.91
C THR A 131 -15.64 18.24 -12.27
N SER A 132 -16.42 17.20 -12.55
CA SER A 132 -16.45 16.58 -13.88
C SER A 132 -16.95 17.58 -14.95
N PRO A 133 -16.41 17.53 -16.20
CA PRO A 133 -15.39 16.61 -16.68
C PRO A 133 -13.97 17.06 -16.28
N TYR A 134 -13.20 16.12 -15.73
CA TYR A 134 -11.86 16.38 -15.15
C TYR A 134 -10.78 16.69 -16.19
N VAL A 135 -11.04 16.44 -17.47
CA VAL A 135 -10.12 16.72 -18.58
C VAL A 135 -9.88 18.21 -18.77
N ASP A 136 -10.84 19.06 -18.41
CA ASP A 136 -10.74 20.51 -18.55
C ASP A 136 -10.00 21.16 -17.37
N ALA A 137 -9.68 20.41 -16.34
CA ALA A 137 -8.96 20.94 -15.19
C ALA A 137 -7.48 21.18 -15.52
N PRO A 138 -6.86 22.22 -14.94
CA PRO A 138 -5.45 22.51 -15.18
C PRO A 138 -4.57 21.32 -14.76
N ALA A 139 -3.42 21.14 -15.41
CA ALA A 139 -2.48 20.07 -15.10
C ALA A 139 -2.02 20.11 -13.63
N SER A 140 -1.93 21.29 -13.03
CA SER A 140 -1.56 21.48 -11.62
C SER A 140 -2.58 20.95 -10.61
N ALA A 141 -3.82 20.72 -11.04
CA ALA A 141 -4.85 20.17 -10.16
C ALA A 141 -4.67 18.64 -10.06
N TYR A 142 -4.58 18.12 -8.83
CA TYR A 142 -4.33 16.70 -8.60
C TYR A 142 -5.59 15.86 -8.82
N ARG A 143 -5.42 14.78 -9.56
CA ARG A 143 -6.43 13.73 -9.76
C ARG A 143 -5.78 12.38 -10.01
N GLY A 144 -6.28 11.37 -9.29
CA GLY A 144 -5.95 9.96 -9.50
C GLY A 144 -6.68 9.38 -10.71
N MET A 145 -6.54 8.09 -10.93
CA MET A 145 -7.11 7.39 -12.09
C MET A 145 -8.65 7.47 -12.13
N ALA A 146 -9.31 7.31 -11.00
CA ALA A 146 -10.78 7.30 -10.86
C ALA A 146 -11.24 8.38 -9.86
N PRO A 147 -11.29 9.68 -10.28
CA PRO A 147 -11.49 10.80 -9.35
C PRO A 147 -12.80 10.78 -8.56
N ASP A 148 -13.84 10.08 -9.00
CA ASP A 148 -15.11 9.95 -8.30
C ASP A 148 -15.32 8.62 -7.58
N ALA A 149 -14.38 7.69 -7.66
CA ALA A 149 -14.38 6.52 -6.81
C ALA A 149 -14.15 6.92 -5.34
N ARG A 150 -14.68 6.11 -4.41
CA ARG A 150 -14.38 6.24 -2.98
C ARG A 150 -13.32 5.22 -2.58
N ILE A 151 -12.54 5.56 -1.58
CA ILE A 151 -11.61 4.64 -0.93
C ILE A 151 -12.26 4.09 0.34
N VAL A 152 -12.29 2.78 0.50
CA VAL A 152 -12.59 2.13 1.78
C VAL A 152 -11.25 1.69 2.37
N SER A 153 -10.77 2.44 3.35
CA SER A 153 -9.45 2.23 3.96
C SER A 153 -9.54 1.19 5.07
N LEU A 154 -8.77 0.11 4.94
CA LEU A 154 -8.53 -0.87 5.99
C LEU A 154 -7.05 -0.79 6.38
N LYS A 155 -6.78 -0.20 7.54
CA LYS A 155 -5.42 -0.08 8.03
C LYS A 155 -4.97 -1.40 8.67
N VAL A 156 -3.84 -1.92 8.21
CA VAL A 156 -3.22 -3.16 8.72
C VAL A 156 -1.79 -2.95 9.20
N ALA A 157 -1.07 -1.95 8.66
CA ALA A 157 0.33 -1.73 8.97
C ALA A 157 0.55 -0.64 10.04
N THR A 158 1.65 -0.78 10.76
CA THR A 158 2.19 0.21 11.71
C THR A 158 3.09 1.22 11.00
N ALA A 159 3.65 2.19 11.77
CA ALA A 159 4.48 3.28 11.25
C ALA A 159 5.73 2.83 10.50
N ASP A 160 6.24 1.65 10.76
CA ASP A 160 7.38 1.08 10.03
C ASP A 160 6.96 0.22 8.82
N GLY A 161 5.67 0.18 8.51
CA GLY A 161 5.10 -0.62 7.44
C GLY A 161 4.78 -2.08 7.84
N GLY A 162 4.90 -2.42 9.13
CA GLY A 162 4.67 -3.78 9.62
C GLY A 162 3.21 -4.26 9.53
N ALA A 163 2.96 -5.36 8.81
CA ALA A 163 1.68 -6.09 8.77
C ALA A 163 1.90 -7.59 8.62
N ASP A 164 1.12 -8.39 9.34
CA ASP A 164 1.14 -9.85 9.25
C ASP A 164 0.08 -10.36 8.26
N VAL A 165 0.34 -11.48 7.62
CA VAL A 165 -0.61 -12.14 6.69
C VAL A 165 -1.99 -12.32 7.31
N SER A 166 -2.06 -12.63 8.61
CA SER A 166 -3.33 -12.81 9.30
C SER A 166 -4.18 -11.53 9.33
N GLN A 167 -3.55 -10.35 9.41
CA GLN A 167 -4.27 -9.07 9.32
C GLN A 167 -4.84 -8.84 7.91
N ILE A 168 -4.08 -9.25 6.88
CA ILE A 168 -4.53 -9.14 5.49
C ILE A 168 -5.74 -10.05 5.26
N ILE A 169 -5.68 -11.31 5.70
CA ILE A 169 -6.81 -12.25 5.63
C ILE A 169 -8.03 -11.69 6.37
N ALA A 170 -7.84 -11.16 7.58
CA ALA A 170 -8.92 -10.55 8.36
C ALA A 170 -9.56 -9.35 7.62
N ALA A 171 -8.75 -8.49 7.01
CA ALA A 171 -9.21 -7.34 6.23
C ALA A 171 -9.99 -7.76 4.98
N ILE A 172 -9.50 -8.77 4.24
CA ILE A 172 -10.19 -9.33 3.06
C ILE A 172 -11.55 -9.89 3.47
N ASN A 173 -11.59 -10.65 4.55
CA ASN A 173 -12.84 -11.23 5.08
C ASN A 173 -13.85 -10.16 5.46
N TRP A 174 -13.39 -9.06 6.08
CA TRP A 174 -14.25 -7.91 6.37
C TRP A 174 -14.81 -7.28 5.08
N VAL A 175 -13.95 -7.06 4.09
CA VAL A 175 -14.34 -6.48 2.79
C VAL A 175 -15.45 -7.32 2.14
N ILE A 176 -15.31 -8.63 2.11
CA ILE A 176 -16.29 -9.54 1.50
C ILE A 176 -17.65 -9.39 2.19
N GLN A 177 -17.66 -9.40 3.51
CA GLN A 177 -18.92 -9.40 4.28
C GLN A 177 -19.63 -8.03 4.27
N HIS A 178 -18.85 -6.93 4.26
CA HIS A 178 -19.39 -5.58 4.37
C HIS A 178 -19.46 -4.82 3.04
N ARG A 179 -19.20 -5.50 1.90
CA ARG A 179 -19.06 -4.83 0.59
C ARG A 179 -20.29 -4.04 0.12
N HIS A 180 -21.45 -4.28 0.71
CA HIS A 180 -22.70 -3.58 0.40
C HIS A 180 -23.34 -2.90 1.62
N ASP A 181 -22.68 -2.91 2.77
CA ASP A 181 -23.24 -2.33 3.99
C ASP A 181 -23.18 -0.81 3.97
N ASN A 182 -24.17 -0.17 4.59
CA ASN A 182 -24.21 1.28 4.79
C ASN A 182 -23.97 2.12 3.50
N GLY A 183 -24.43 1.63 2.36
CA GLY A 183 -24.27 2.32 1.07
C GLY A 183 -22.89 2.15 0.45
N LEU A 184 -22.11 1.17 0.88
CA LEU A 184 -20.90 0.73 0.21
C LEU A 184 -21.25 -0.05 -1.07
N ASN A 185 -20.38 0.04 -2.05
CA ASN A 185 -20.37 -0.76 -3.27
C ASN A 185 -18.94 -1.14 -3.61
N ILE A 186 -18.33 -1.97 -2.74
CA ILE A 186 -16.93 -2.39 -2.91
C ILE A 186 -16.86 -3.37 -4.07
N ARG A 187 -16.22 -2.96 -5.15
CA ARG A 187 -16.07 -3.72 -6.39
C ARG A 187 -14.62 -3.96 -6.77
N VAL A 188 -13.68 -3.27 -6.13
CA VAL A 188 -12.24 -3.43 -6.35
C VAL A 188 -11.56 -3.59 -4.99
N LEU A 189 -10.58 -4.46 -4.91
CA LEU A 189 -9.68 -4.63 -3.77
C LEU A 189 -8.25 -4.42 -4.27
N ASN A 190 -7.59 -3.39 -3.75
CA ASN A 190 -6.16 -3.13 -3.97
C ASN A 190 -5.32 -3.77 -2.88
N LEU A 191 -4.36 -4.59 -3.28
CA LEU A 191 -3.35 -5.19 -2.44
C LEU A 191 -1.96 -4.81 -2.96
N SER A 192 -1.47 -3.64 -2.52
CA SER A 192 -0.08 -3.23 -2.73
C SER A 192 0.86 -3.93 -1.74
N TYR A 193 0.55 -5.18 -1.42
CA TYR A 193 1.14 -6.04 -0.40
C TYR A 193 1.57 -7.37 -1.01
N GLY A 194 2.58 -7.99 -0.44
CA GLY A 194 2.95 -9.35 -0.80
C GLY A 194 4.02 -9.93 0.12
N THR A 195 4.05 -11.25 0.22
CA THR A 195 5.05 -12.02 0.99
C THR A 195 5.86 -12.95 0.08
N ASN A 196 6.95 -13.48 0.62
CA ASN A 196 7.74 -14.54 0.00
C ASN A 196 7.25 -15.92 0.44
N ALA A 197 5.96 -16.21 0.21
CA ALA A 197 5.37 -17.48 0.58
C ALA A 197 6.18 -18.68 0.08
N THR A 198 6.25 -19.73 0.91
CA THR A 198 7.04 -20.94 0.62
C THR A 198 6.20 -22.13 0.20
N GLN A 199 4.88 -21.98 0.17
CA GLN A 199 3.93 -23.02 -0.24
C GLN A 199 3.27 -22.70 -1.58
N TRP A 200 2.67 -23.70 -2.19
CA TRP A 200 1.92 -23.54 -3.43
C TRP A 200 0.59 -22.82 -3.19
N TYR A 201 0.23 -21.85 -4.07
CA TYR A 201 -1.00 -21.04 -3.94
C TYR A 201 -2.26 -21.89 -3.77
N GLY A 202 -2.35 -23.08 -4.39
CA GLY A 202 -3.53 -23.95 -4.31
C GLY A 202 -3.85 -24.49 -2.90
N VAL A 203 -2.97 -24.31 -1.93
CA VAL A 203 -3.22 -24.62 -0.52
C VAL A 203 -3.12 -23.41 0.39
N ASP A 204 -2.64 -22.27 -0.14
CA ASP A 204 -2.32 -21.08 0.63
C ASP A 204 -3.58 -20.38 1.18
N PRO A 205 -3.62 -20.04 2.49
CA PRO A 205 -4.78 -19.37 3.08
C PRO A 205 -4.97 -17.93 2.59
N LEU A 206 -3.92 -17.19 2.26
CA LEU A 206 -4.07 -15.84 1.70
C LEU A 206 -4.59 -15.91 0.25
N ALA A 207 -4.06 -16.83 -0.57
CA ALA A 207 -4.57 -17.07 -1.91
C ALA A 207 -6.06 -17.46 -1.86
N PHE A 208 -6.45 -18.33 -0.92
CA PHE A 208 -7.86 -18.68 -0.73
C PHE A 208 -8.73 -17.46 -0.39
N ALA A 209 -8.30 -16.62 0.55
CA ALA A 209 -9.05 -15.43 0.94
C ALA A 209 -9.26 -14.45 -0.23
N VAL A 210 -8.24 -14.21 -1.07
CA VAL A 210 -8.40 -13.34 -2.26
C VAL A 210 -9.30 -13.97 -3.32
N GLU A 211 -9.29 -15.30 -3.46
CA GLU A 211 -10.23 -16.00 -4.36
C GLU A 211 -11.68 -15.89 -3.85
N GLN A 212 -11.92 -15.94 -2.54
CA GLN A 212 -13.27 -15.68 -1.99
C GLN A 212 -13.75 -14.26 -2.30
N ALA A 213 -12.87 -13.24 -2.27
CA ALA A 213 -13.22 -11.89 -2.70
C ALA A 213 -13.55 -11.84 -4.20
N TRP A 214 -12.78 -12.56 -5.03
CA TRP A 214 -13.02 -12.69 -6.46
C TRP A 214 -14.38 -13.31 -6.76
N ASP A 215 -14.71 -14.41 -6.08
CA ASP A 215 -15.99 -15.11 -6.22
C ASP A 215 -17.18 -14.28 -5.70
N ALA A 216 -16.91 -13.37 -4.74
CA ALA A 216 -17.89 -12.38 -4.29
C ALA A 216 -18.12 -11.21 -5.27
N GLY A 217 -17.47 -11.21 -6.43
CA GLY A 217 -17.61 -10.20 -7.48
C GLY A 217 -16.71 -8.97 -7.30
N ILE A 218 -15.66 -9.06 -6.48
CA ILE A 218 -14.68 -8.01 -6.24
C ILE A 218 -13.45 -8.26 -7.12
N VAL A 219 -13.07 -7.28 -7.92
CA VAL A 219 -11.84 -7.34 -8.73
C VAL A 219 -10.64 -7.18 -7.79
N VAL A 220 -9.90 -8.24 -7.56
CA VAL A 220 -8.70 -8.22 -6.71
C VAL A 220 -7.46 -7.93 -7.58
N ILE A 221 -6.74 -6.89 -7.21
CA ILE A 221 -5.53 -6.45 -7.89
C ILE A 221 -4.37 -6.45 -6.89
N ALA A 222 -3.36 -7.27 -7.16
CA ALA A 222 -2.19 -7.43 -6.31
C ALA A 222 -0.91 -7.01 -7.03
N ALA A 223 -0.02 -6.36 -6.30
CA ALA A 223 1.32 -6.03 -6.75
C ALA A 223 2.14 -7.30 -6.99
N ALA A 224 2.82 -7.40 -8.13
CA ALA A 224 3.61 -8.58 -8.49
C ALA A 224 4.82 -8.80 -7.55
N GLY A 225 5.29 -7.75 -6.89
CA GLY A 225 6.47 -7.74 -6.03
C GLY A 225 7.66 -7.02 -6.66
N ASN A 226 8.64 -6.63 -5.83
CA ASN A 226 9.76 -5.79 -6.23
C ASN A 226 11.13 -6.50 -6.10
N SER A 227 11.14 -7.82 -6.05
CA SER A 227 12.35 -8.64 -5.91
C SER A 227 13.06 -8.93 -7.24
N GLY A 228 12.53 -8.43 -8.34
CA GLY A 228 13.05 -8.70 -9.67
C GLY A 228 12.66 -10.08 -10.22
N TYR A 229 13.13 -10.38 -11.43
CA TYR A 229 12.74 -11.59 -12.16
C TYR A 229 13.79 -12.70 -12.13
N GLN A 230 14.97 -12.44 -11.59
CA GLN A 230 16.09 -13.38 -11.57
C GLN A 230 16.42 -13.90 -10.18
N THR A 231 15.51 -13.79 -9.24
CA THR A 231 15.76 -14.16 -7.85
C THR A 231 16.17 -15.63 -7.75
N LYS A 232 17.38 -15.87 -7.30
CA LYS A 232 17.92 -17.23 -7.14
C LYS A 232 17.17 -17.94 -6.02
N GLY A 233 16.49 -19.03 -6.35
CA GLY A 233 16.05 -20.02 -5.39
C GLY A 233 14.72 -19.78 -4.70
N SER A 234 14.03 -18.67 -4.93
CA SER A 234 12.68 -18.50 -4.43
C SER A 234 11.63 -18.96 -5.46
N SER A 235 10.69 -19.75 -5.01
CA SER A 235 9.45 -20.03 -5.70
C SER A 235 8.33 -19.63 -4.74
N PRO A 236 7.45 -18.77 -5.15
CA PRO A 236 7.17 -18.23 -6.47
C PRO A 236 8.04 -17.00 -6.82
N ALA A 237 8.19 -16.70 -8.13
CA ALA A 237 8.86 -15.49 -8.60
C ALA A 237 8.01 -14.22 -8.38
N LEU A 238 6.70 -14.36 -8.29
CA LEU A 238 5.77 -13.31 -7.87
C LEU A 238 5.50 -13.44 -6.37
N ALA A 239 5.22 -12.33 -5.72
CA ALA A 239 4.83 -12.31 -4.32
C ALA A 239 3.44 -12.97 -4.11
N ASP A 240 3.18 -13.49 -2.91
CA ASP A 240 1.85 -13.91 -2.49
C ASP A 240 1.04 -12.67 -2.06
N PRO A 241 -0.21 -12.45 -2.55
CA PRO A 241 -1.02 -13.37 -3.33
C PRO A 241 -0.94 -13.23 -4.86
N ALA A 242 -0.10 -12.36 -5.42
CA ALA A 242 -0.01 -12.14 -6.88
C ALA A 242 0.39 -13.41 -7.67
N TYR A 243 1.01 -14.38 -7.01
CA TYR A 243 1.35 -15.66 -7.65
C TYR A 243 0.12 -16.55 -7.92
N ASP A 244 -1.02 -16.27 -7.31
CA ASP A 244 -2.29 -16.89 -7.64
C ASP A 244 -2.75 -16.47 -9.05
N LYS A 245 -3.17 -17.46 -9.85
CA LYS A 245 -3.55 -17.25 -11.25
C LYS A 245 -4.96 -16.69 -11.43
N ARG A 246 -5.81 -16.77 -10.42
CA ARG A 246 -7.19 -16.29 -10.52
C ARG A 246 -7.26 -14.77 -10.47
N ILE A 247 -6.56 -14.15 -9.53
CA ILE A 247 -6.58 -12.71 -9.35
C ILE A 247 -5.68 -11.99 -10.36
N ILE A 248 -5.76 -10.67 -10.38
CA ILE A 248 -4.92 -9.82 -11.24
C ILE A 248 -3.59 -9.55 -10.53
N ALA A 249 -2.49 -9.95 -11.16
CA ALA A 249 -1.13 -9.59 -10.77
C ALA A 249 -0.60 -8.50 -11.68
N VAL A 250 -0.14 -7.38 -11.13
CA VAL A 250 0.35 -6.23 -11.88
C VAL A 250 1.82 -6.01 -11.63
N GLY A 251 2.63 -6.03 -12.71
CA GLY A 251 4.03 -5.61 -12.71
C GLY A 251 4.17 -4.12 -12.97
N ALA A 252 5.39 -3.59 -12.85
CA ALA A 252 5.68 -2.19 -13.11
C ALA A 252 6.21 -1.96 -14.53
N SER A 253 5.85 -0.80 -15.11
CA SER A 253 6.51 -0.20 -16.26
C SER A 253 7.13 1.16 -15.89
N ASP A 254 8.16 1.54 -16.63
CA ASP A 254 8.80 2.85 -16.58
C ASP A 254 8.50 3.57 -17.90
N SER A 255 7.87 4.73 -17.83
CA SER A 255 7.53 5.57 -18.99
C SER A 255 8.74 6.24 -19.63
N MET A 256 9.94 6.01 -19.12
CA MET A 256 11.20 6.62 -19.61
C MET A 256 11.14 8.15 -19.75
N GLY A 257 10.21 8.77 -19.03
CA GLY A 257 9.99 10.22 -19.07
C GLY A 257 9.25 10.71 -20.32
N THR A 258 8.47 9.85 -20.97
CA THR A 258 7.63 10.21 -22.13
C THR A 258 6.15 9.88 -21.87
N THR A 259 5.26 10.31 -22.74
CA THR A 259 3.86 9.90 -22.76
C THR A 259 3.56 8.84 -23.83
N SER A 260 4.62 8.36 -24.50
CA SER A 260 4.53 7.32 -25.52
C SER A 260 4.91 5.97 -24.95
N MET A 261 4.07 4.97 -25.11
CA MET A 261 4.34 3.61 -24.61
C MET A 261 5.37 2.85 -25.46
N VAL A 262 5.85 3.41 -26.58
CA VAL A 262 6.75 2.69 -27.51
C VAL A 262 8.15 2.49 -26.94
N ASP A 263 8.59 3.36 -26.05
CA ASP A 263 9.89 3.34 -25.39
C ASP A 263 9.81 2.91 -23.91
N ASP A 264 8.61 2.58 -23.41
CA ASP A 264 8.42 2.14 -22.04
C ASP A 264 9.13 0.81 -21.78
N MET A 265 9.61 0.66 -20.56
CA MET A 265 10.41 -0.50 -20.15
C MET A 265 9.82 -1.19 -18.92
N VAL A 266 10.08 -2.48 -18.78
CA VAL A 266 9.85 -3.18 -17.51
C VAL A 266 11.10 -3.02 -16.65
N PRO A 267 11.04 -2.30 -15.51
CA PRO A 267 12.21 -2.06 -14.67
C PRO A 267 12.69 -3.37 -14.01
N ASP A 268 13.98 -3.41 -13.67
CA ASP A 268 14.61 -4.63 -13.15
C ASP A 268 14.05 -5.12 -11.82
N PHE A 269 13.50 -4.24 -11.02
CA PHE A 269 12.88 -4.62 -9.75
C PHE A 269 11.53 -5.34 -9.94
N SER A 270 10.80 -5.09 -11.03
CA SER A 270 9.48 -5.68 -11.24
C SER A 270 9.56 -7.21 -11.26
N ALA A 271 8.88 -7.84 -10.31
CA ALA A 271 8.87 -9.29 -10.22
C ALA A 271 8.19 -9.91 -11.44
N ALA A 272 8.82 -10.92 -11.98
CA ALA A 272 8.30 -11.70 -13.10
C ALA A 272 8.77 -13.14 -13.01
N ALA A 273 8.06 -14.04 -13.66
CA ALA A 273 8.45 -15.42 -13.72
C ALA A 273 9.84 -15.57 -14.34
N LYS A 274 10.64 -16.42 -13.75
CA LYS A 274 11.86 -16.89 -14.39
C LYS A 274 11.53 -17.48 -15.77
N THR A 275 12.43 -17.30 -16.73
CA THR A 275 12.30 -17.92 -18.05
C THR A 275 11.88 -19.39 -17.93
N GLY A 276 10.75 -19.76 -18.54
CA GLY A 276 10.17 -21.10 -18.46
C GLY A 276 9.21 -21.34 -17.28
N SER A 277 9.01 -20.39 -16.37
CA SER A 277 7.99 -20.48 -15.31
C SER A 277 6.60 -20.13 -15.85
N ALA A 278 5.57 -20.78 -15.29
CA ALA A 278 4.20 -20.66 -15.78
C ALA A 278 3.45 -19.39 -15.31
N ARG A 279 3.98 -18.61 -14.35
CA ARG A 279 3.30 -17.42 -13.80
C ARG A 279 4.11 -16.17 -14.04
N LYS A 280 3.56 -15.25 -14.82
CA LYS A 280 4.01 -13.87 -15.03
C LYS A 280 2.96 -12.91 -14.45
N PRO A 281 3.26 -11.62 -14.30
CA PRO A 281 2.20 -10.62 -14.15
C PRO A 281 1.18 -10.78 -15.29
N ASP A 282 -0.08 -10.46 -15.04
CA ASP A 282 -1.09 -10.48 -16.09
C ASP A 282 -0.83 -9.35 -17.12
N PHE A 283 -0.37 -8.21 -16.62
CA PHE A 283 0.09 -7.05 -17.40
C PHE A 283 0.97 -6.15 -16.51
N VAL A 284 1.57 -5.12 -17.09
CA VAL A 284 2.29 -4.07 -16.36
C VAL A 284 1.54 -2.74 -16.43
N ALA A 285 1.81 -1.85 -15.48
CA ALA A 285 1.27 -0.48 -15.46
C ALA A 285 2.35 0.49 -14.95
N PRO A 286 2.24 1.80 -15.21
CA PRO A 286 3.21 2.78 -14.73
C PRO A 286 3.49 2.62 -13.24
N GLY A 287 4.77 2.51 -12.88
CA GLY A 287 5.20 2.20 -11.51
C GLY A 287 6.59 2.74 -11.17
N VAL A 288 7.13 3.65 -11.96
CA VAL A 288 8.46 4.25 -11.72
C VAL A 288 8.32 5.76 -11.61
N HIS A 289 8.92 6.34 -10.58
CA HIS A 289 8.94 7.80 -10.30
C HIS A 289 7.57 8.48 -10.25
N ILE A 290 6.52 7.76 -9.94
CA ILE A 290 5.14 8.28 -9.95
C ILE A 290 4.99 9.37 -8.88
N GLN A 291 4.32 10.47 -9.25
CA GLN A 291 3.88 11.51 -8.32
C GLN A 291 2.73 10.98 -7.46
N GLY A 292 2.86 11.04 -6.15
CA GLY A 292 1.78 10.69 -5.23
C GLY A 292 1.64 11.68 -4.08
N LEU A 293 0.57 11.53 -3.32
CA LEU A 293 0.28 12.39 -2.17
C LEU A 293 1.23 12.07 -1.01
N ARG A 294 1.80 13.12 -0.44
CA ARG A 294 2.69 13.09 0.71
C ARG A 294 1.92 13.13 2.02
N VAL A 295 2.36 12.37 3.01
CA VAL A 295 1.92 12.51 4.40
C VAL A 295 3.07 13.12 5.20
N PRO A 296 3.03 14.41 5.54
CA PRO A 296 4.09 15.06 6.27
C PRO A 296 4.36 14.36 7.62
N ASN A 297 5.63 14.17 7.95
CA ASN A 297 6.11 13.48 9.15
C ASN A 297 5.78 11.98 9.25
N SER A 298 5.29 11.34 8.19
CA SER A 298 5.21 9.88 8.13
C SER A 298 6.62 9.26 8.11
N TYR A 299 6.68 7.97 8.35
CA TYR A 299 7.96 7.26 8.34
C TYR A 299 8.71 7.40 7.00
N ILE A 300 8.02 7.26 5.88
CA ILE A 300 8.61 7.44 4.56
C ILE A 300 9.08 8.87 4.37
N ASP A 301 8.25 9.85 4.71
CA ASP A 301 8.55 11.28 4.55
C ASP A 301 9.85 11.72 5.26
N THR A 302 10.18 11.07 6.35
CA THR A 302 11.38 11.37 7.15
C THR A 302 12.62 10.57 6.75
N ARG A 303 12.51 9.68 5.76
CA ARG A 303 13.64 8.85 5.32
C ARG A 303 14.61 9.61 4.42
N ALA A 304 15.88 9.30 4.59
CA ALA A 304 16.92 9.77 3.67
C ALA A 304 16.72 9.13 2.28
N GLY A 305 16.85 9.93 1.24
CA GLY A 305 16.72 9.46 -0.15
C GLY A 305 15.32 9.55 -0.74
N VAL A 306 14.32 10.01 0.03
CA VAL A 306 13.00 10.30 -0.52
C VAL A 306 13.03 11.58 -1.35
N THR A 307 12.52 11.53 -2.55
CA THR A 307 12.38 12.70 -3.41
C THR A 307 11.07 13.41 -3.14
N LEU A 308 11.13 14.53 -2.43
CA LEU A 308 10.02 15.44 -2.27
C LEU A 308 9.93 16.35 -3.51
N LEU A 309 8.74 16.45 -4.08
CA LEU A 309 8.47 17.34 -5.21
C LEU A 309 8.07 18.74 -4.73
N ASP A 310 7.24 18.77 -3.69
CA ASP A 310 6.82 19.97 -2.97
C ASP A 310 6.25 19.60 -1.58
N ASP A 311 5.48 20.50 -0.97
CA ASP A 311 4.84 20.24 0.32
C ASP A 311 3.73 19.18 0.27
N ARG A 312 3.19 18.89 -0.92
CA ARG A 312 2.05 17.97 -1.13
C ARG A 312 2.45 16.64 -1.74
N PHE A 313 3.53 16.59 -2.50
CA PHE A 313 3.84 15.49 -3.39
C PHE A 313 5.24 14.94 -3.16
N MET A 314 5.36 13.65 -3.41
CA MET A 314 6.62 12.92 -3.39
C MET A 314 6.64 11.89 -4.53
N ARG A 315 7.81 11.32 -4.80
CA ARG A 315 7.99 10.23 -5.78
C ARG A 315 7.85 8.87 -5.10
N GLY A 316 7.28 7.92 -5.86
CA GLY A 316 7.29 6.50 -5.50
C GLY A 316 7.60 5.63 -6.71
N SER A 317 8.21 4.46 -6.48
CA SER A 317 8.51 3.48 -7.52
C SER A 317 8.31 2.07 -7.00
N GLY A 318 7.45 1.29 -7.62
CA GLY A 318 7.17 -0.10 -7.26
C GLY A 318 5.99 -0.69 -8.01
N THR A 319 5.80 -1.98 -7.89
CA THR A 319 4.58 -2.65 -8.36
C THR A 319 3.35 -2.29 -7.53
N SER A 320 3.54 -1.65 -6.37
CA SER A 320 2.48 -1.07 -5.54
C SER A 320 1.77 0.08 -6.25
N GLU A 321 2.55 1.01 -6.82
CA GLU A 321 2.05 2.12 -7.64
C GLU A 321 1.28 1.60 -8.84
N SER A 322 1.82 0.59 -9.51
CA SER A 322 1.19 -0.05 -10.67
C SER A 322 -0.14 -0.71 -10.30
N ALA A 323 -0.22 -1.40 -9.16
CA ALA A 323 -1.44 -2.00 -8.66
C ALA A 323 -2.50 -0.93 -8.31
N ALA A 324 -2.08 0.18 -7.72
CA ALA A 324 -2.97 1.31 -7.42
C ALA A 324 -3.53 1.95 -8.70
N ILE A 325 -2.68 2.21 -9.70
CA ILE A 325 -3.09 2.71 -11.02
C ILE A 325 -4.08 1.75 -11.69
N ALA A 326 -3.78 0.45 -11.68
CA ALA A 326 -4.66 -0.58 -12.23
C ALA A 326 -5.99 -0.68 -11.45
N SER A 327 -5.99 -0.45 -10.13
CA SER A 327 -7.20 -0.45 -9.30
C SER A 327 -8.12 0.73 -9.64
N GLY A 328 -7.55 1.91 -9.86
CA GLY A 328 -8.30 3.04 -10.38
C GLY A 328 -8.85 2.80 -11.80
N ALA A 329 -8.05 2.17 -12.67
CA ALA A 329 -8.48 1.76 -14.00
C ALA A 329 -9.67 0.76 -13.96
N ALA A 330 -9.62 -0.21 -13.02
CA ALA A 330 -10.74 -1.13 -12.80
C ALA A 330 -12.01 -0.41 -12.34
N ALA A 331 -11.87 0.63 -11.50
CA ALA A 331 -13.01 1.44 -11.09
C ALA A 331 -13.65 2.20 -12.26
N LEU A 332 -12.87 2.70 -13.23
CA LEU A 332 -13.40 3.30 -14.46
C LEU A 332 -14.17 2.26 -15.30
N ILE A 333 -13.61 1.05 -15.45
CA ILE A 333 -14.26 -0.05 -16.19
C ILE A 333 -15.60 -0.42 -15.53
N LEU A 334 -15.63 -0.50 -14.21
CA LEU A 334 -16.84 -0.85 -13.45
C LEU A 334 -17.88 0.27 -13.39
N ASP A 335 -17.48 1.54 -13.52
CA ASP A 335 -18.42 2.65 -13.74
C ASP A 335 -19.12 2.51 -15.09
N LYS A 336 -18.38 2.13 -16.14
CA LYS A 336 -18.96 1.88 -17.48
C LYS A 336 -19.77 0.58 -17.54
N PHE A 337 -19.30 -0.47 -16.89
CA PHE A 337 -19.87 -1.81 -16.90
C PHE A 337 -20.16 -2.31 -15.47
N PRO A 338 -21.21 -1.79 -14.81
CA PRO A 338 -21.48 -2.11 -13.40
C PRO A 338 -21.71 -3.60 -13.12
N SER A 339 -22.13 -4.36 -14.12
CA SER A 339 -22.36 -5.81 -14.00
C SER A 339 -21.16 -6.68 -14.42
N ALA A 340 -20.02 -6.06 -14.81
CA ALA A 340 -18.84 -6.82 -15.21
C ALA A 340 -18.34 -7.70 -14.06
N THR A 341 -18.04 -8.95 -14.38
CA THR A 341 -17.40 -9.88 -13.43
C THR A 341 -15.90 -9.60 -13.35
N PRO A 342 -15.24 -10.01 -12.25
CA PRO A 342 -13.78 -9.90 -12.15
C PRO A 342 -13.03 -10.53 -13.33
N ASP A 343 -13.47 -11.71 -13.80
CA ASP A 343 -12.88 -12.38 -14.97
C ASP A 343 -13.00 -11.55 -16.24
N GLN A 344 -14.13 -10.86 -16.42
CA GLN A 344 -14.32 -9.98 -17.59
C GLN A 344 -13.42 -8.75 -17.53
N VAL A 345 -13.25 -8.15 -16.36
CA VAL A 345 -12.33 -7.03 -16.15
C VAL A 345 -10.88 -7.47 -16.40
N LYS A 346 -10.46 -8.60 -15.83
CA LYS A 346 -9.15 -9.20 -16.09
C LYS A 346 -8.91 -9.43 -17.58
N LYS A 347 -9.91 -9.99 -18.26
CA LYS A 347 -9.83 -10.25 -19.71
C LYS A 347 -9.73 -8.97 -20.52
N LEU A 348 -10.45 -7.90 -20.14
CA LEU A 348 -10.33 -6.60 -20.79
C LEU A 348 -8.89 -6.08 -20.69
N PHE A 349 -8.33 -6.02 -19.48
CA PHE A 349 -6.95 -5.58 -19.29
C PHE A 349 -5.98 -6.36 -20.18
N MET A 350 -6.03 -7.68 -20.13
CA MET A 350 -5.11 -8.53 -20.89
C MET A 350 -5.30 -8.44 -22.41
N SER A 351 -6.54 -8.21 -22.88
CA SER A 351 -6.82 -8.20 -24.32
C SER A 351 -6.49 -6.88 -25.01
N TYR A 352 -6.38 -5.79 -24.26
CA TYR A 352 -6.14 -4.45 -24.77
C TYR A 352 -4.85 -3.82 -24.25
N ALA A 353 -4.04 -4.59 -23.53
CA ALA A 353 -2.71 -4.15 -23.13
C ALA A 353 -1.84 -3.84 -24.35
N PHE A 354 -0.99 -2.84 -24.25
CA PHE A 354 -0.03 -2.48 -25.28
C PHE A 354 1.20 -3.38 -25.19
N ASP A 355 1.50 -4.10 -26.25
CA ASP A 355 2.65 -5.02 -26.33
C ASP A 355 3.95 -4.22 -26.42
N LEU A 356 4.75 -4.28 -25.35
CA LEU A 356 6.02 -3.56 -25.29
C LEU A 356 7.07 -4.24 -26.17
N PRO A 357 7.94 -3.46 -26.84
CA PRO A 357 9.04 -4.06 -27.59
C PRO A 357 9.90 -4.98 -26.73
N LEU A 358 10.17 -6.21 -27.18
CA LEU A 358 10.93 -7.22 -26.43
C LEU A 358 12.30 -6.73 -25.92
N ILE A 359 12.91 -5.79 -26.61
CA ILE A 359 14.18 -5.18 -26.20
C ILE A 359 14.05 -4.45 -24.87
N TYR A 360 12.86 -3.96 -24.52
CA TYR A 360 12.59 -3.21 -23.30
C TYR A 360 11.87 -4.05 -22.24
N SER A 361 11.08 -5.03 -22.65
CA SER A 361 10.26 -5.83 -21.75
C SER A 361 10.90 -7.19 -21.39
N ALA A 362 11.74 -7.73 -22.26
CA ALA A 362 12.31 -9.08 -22.11
C ALA A 362 11.25 -10.17 -21.83
N GLY A 363 10.00 -9.97 -22.31
CA GLY A 363 8.87 -10.87 -22.06
C GLY A 363 8.39 -10.90 -20.61
N ARG A 364 8.62 -9.83 -19.84
CA ARG A 364 8.23 -9.68 -18.42
C ARG A 364 6.91 -8.94 -18.22
N GLU A 365 6.39 -8.30 -19.28
CA GLU A 365 5.19 -7.46 -19.28
C GLU A 365 3.87 -8.22 -19.16
N GLY A 366 3.89 -9.55 -19.18
CA GLY A 366 2.64 -10.34 -19.25
C GLY A 366 1.96 -10.20 -20.60
N SER A 367 0.79 -9.58 -20.64
CA SER A 367 0.04 -9.26 -21.86
C SER A 367 0.41 -7.88 -22.45
N GLY A 368 1.31 -7.16 -21.84
CA GLY A 368 1.70 -5.80 -22.21
C GLY A 368 1.41 -4.77 -21.14
N GLU A 369 1.41 -3.48 -21.49
CA GLU A 369 1.16 -2.37 -20.61
C GLU A 369 -0.29 -1.92 -20.61
N LEU A 370 -0.79 -1.43 -19.46
CA LEU A 370 -2.14 -0.91 -19.26
C LEU A 370 -2.48 0.21 -20.27
N GLN A 371 -3.46 -0.03 -21.16
CA GLN A 371 -3.91 0.94 -22.15
C GLN A 371 -5.43 1.11 -22.15
N LEU A 372 -5.95 2.00 -21.31
CA LEU A 372 -7.38 2.27 -21.18
C LEU A 372 -8.00 2.88 -22.44
N GLY A 373 -7.23 3.67 -23.20
CA GLY A 373 -7.73 4.32 -24.41
C GLY A 373 -8.33 3.32 -25.40
N SER A 374 -7.68 2.19 -25.61
CA SER A 374 -8.15 1.11 -26.49
C SER A 374 -9.39 0.37 -25.95
N MET A 375 -9.58 0.39 -24.63
CA MET A 375 -10.72 -0.30 -23.98
C MET A 375 -12.02 0.51 -24.03
N LEU A 376 -11.95 1.82 -24.29
CA LEU A 376 -13.12 2.69 -24.21
C LEU A 376 -14.23 2.29 -25.18
N GLY A 377 -13.88 1.81 -26.38
CA GLY A 377 -14.82 1.28 -27.37
C GLY A 377 -15.15 -0.20 -27.22
N ALA A 378 -14.55 -0.90 -26.28
CA ALA A 378 -14.69 -2.34 -26.14
C ALA A 378 -16.08 -2.75 -25.63
N LEU A 379 -16.47 -3.98 -25.98
CA LEU A 379 -17.59 -4.69 -25.36
C LEU A 379 -17.06 -5.61 -24.26
N LEU A 380 -17.91 -5.96 -23.30
CA LEU A 380 -17.55 -6.95 -22.29
C LEU A 380 -17.22 -8.30 -22.96
N PRO A 381 -16.02 -8.85 -22.72
CA PRO A 381 -15.67 -10.16 -23.24
C PRO A 381 -16.39 -11.28 -22.48
N SER A 382 -16.37 -12.48 -23.03
CA SER A 382 -16.68 -13.68 -22.26
C SER A 382 -15.66 -13.87 -21.15
N ALA A 383 -16.10 -14.38 -19.99
CA ALA A 383 -15.21 -14.68 -18.88
C ALA A 383 -14.09 -15.66 -19.28
N ILE A 384 -12.94 -15.54 -18.62
CA ILE A 384 -11.84 -16.52 -18.76
C ILE A 384 -12.24 -17.76 -17.92
N PRO A 385 -12.05 -18.99 -18.43
CA PRO A 385 -12.18 -20.17 -17.60
C PRO A 385 -11.23 -20.07 -16.39
N GLY A 386 -11.76 -20.22 -15.20
CA GLY A 386 -10.98 -20.10 -13.95
C GLY A 386 -9.89 -21.19 -13.84
N SER A 387 -8.81 -20.89 -13.13
CA SER A 387 -7.85 -21.88 -12.64
C SER A 387 -8.51 -22.75 -11.57
N ALA A 388 -7.90 -23.89 -11.24
CA ALA A 388 -8.33 -24.67 -10.08
C ALA A 388 -8.24 -23.79 -8.83
N PRO A 389 -9.31 -23.75 -8.00
CA PRO A 389 -9.33 -22.86 -6.84
C PRO A 389 -8.34 -23.30 -5.78
N ALA A 390 -7.85 -22.35 -4.99
CA ALA A 390 -7.12 -22.63 -3.76
C ALA A 390 -8.03 -23.31 -2.74
N THR A 391 -7.45 -24.02 -1.79
CA THR A 391 -8.19 -24.74 -0.73
C THR A 391 -8.07 -24.07 0.64
N GLY A 392 -7.09 -23.18 0.83
CA GLY A 392 -6.82 -22.53 2.11
C GLY A 392 -6.37 -23.48 3.23
N THR A 393 -5.97 -24.70 2.89
CA THR A 393 -5.65 -25.76 3.89
C THR A 393 -4.15 -25.85 4.22
N GLY A 394 -3.34 -24.98 3.62
CA GLY A 394 -1.93 -24.86 3.95
C GLY A 394 -1.71 -24.23 5.33
N THR A 395 -0.56 -23.62 5.53
CA THR A 395 -0.19 -23.04 6.81
C THR A 395 -0.07 -21.52 6.73
N LEU A 396 -0.41 -20.82 7.81
CA LEU A 396 -0.18 -19.39 7.93
C LEU A 396 1.32 -19.06 7.85
N GLU A 397 2.15 -19.92 8.44
CA GLU A 397 3.60 -19.84 8.37
C GLU A 397 4.12 -19.93 6.92
N GLY A 398 3.52 -20.80 6.11
CA GLY A 398 3.85 -20.96 4.70
C GLY A 398 3.50 -19.72 3.87
N SER A 399 2.42 -19.01 4.21
CA SER A 399 2.05 -17.75 3.58
C SER A 399 2.98 -16.59 3.99
N ARG A 400 3.47 -16.56 5.25
CA ARG A 400 4.50 -15.61 5.68
C ARG A 400 5.80 -15.82 4.92
N GLY A 401 6.18 -17.09 4.74
CA GLY A 401 7.46 -17.47 4.13
C GLY A 401 8.65 -16.94 4.92
N SER A 402 9.38 -15.98 4.33
CA SER A 402 10.52 -15.31 5.02
C SER A 402 10.11 -14.03 5.77
N ASP A 403 8.87 -13.59 5.62
CA ASP A 403 8.42 -12.26 6.06
C ASP A 403 7.71 -12.35 7.41
N HIS A 404 8.48 -12.19 8.49
CA HIS A 404 7.99 -12.29 9.85
C HIS A 404 8.09 -10.97 10.59
N LEU A 405 7.03 -10.62 11.30
CA LEU A 405 7.11 -9.55 12.29
C LEU A 405 7.98 -9.99 13.46
N THR A 406 8.79 -9.07 13.94
CA THR A 406 9.64 -9.28 15.11
C THR A 406 9.43 -8.17 16.12
N ARG A 407 9.26 -8.52 17.39
CA ARG A 407 9.19 -7.57 18.49
C ARG A 407 10.07 -8.03 19.65
N ASP A 408 10.91 -7.12 20.15
CA ASP A 408 11.84 -7.39 21.26
C ASP A 408 12.64 -8.70 21.09
N GLY A 409 13.01 -9.00 19.83
CA GLY A 409 13.72 -10.23 19.47
C GLY A 409 12.85 -11.49 19.36
N VAL A 410 11.54 -11.38 19.58
CA VAL A 410 10.58 -12.48 19.41
C VAL A 410 9.96 -12.39 18.02
N VAL A 411 10.11 -13.45 17.24
CA VAL A 411 9.55 -13.60 15.90
C VAL A 411 8.12 -14.14 16.00
N LEU A 412 7.16 -13.49 15.33
CA LEU A 412 5.83 -14.07 15.13
C LEU A 412 5.94 -15.19 14.12
N SER A 413 5.73 -16.43 14.56
CA SER A 413 5.91 -17.62 13.75
C SER A 413 4.90 -18.71 14.09
N GLY A 414 4.79 -19.71 13.21
CA GLY A 414 3.87 -20.84 13.34
C GLY A 414 2.41 -20.45 13.10
N GLU A 415 1.53 -21.34 13.51
CA GLU A 415 0.07 -21.18 13.31
C GLU A 415 -0.53 -20.27 14.42
N ARG A 416 -0.13 -19.00 14.39
CA ARG A 416 -0.66 -17.96 15.28
C ARG A 416 -0.90 -16.69 14.47
N ASP A 417 -2.04 -16.06 14.71
CA ASP A 417 -2.34 -14.75 14.14
C ASP A 417 -1.57 -13.62 14.84
N ILE A 418 -1.70 -12.39 14.32
CA ILE A 418 -1.07 -11.20 14.88
C ILE A 418 -1.48 -10.95 16.34
N PHE A 419 -2.61 -11.47 16.79
CA PHE A 419 -3.10 -11.33 18.18
C PHE A 419 -2.62 -12.45 19.09
N GLY A 420 -1.81 -13.39 18.56
CA GLY A 420 -1.29 -14.53 19.27
C GLY A 420 -2.28 -15.69 19.44
N MET A 421 -3.47 -15.60 18.84
CA MET A 421 -4.46 -16.67 18.85
C MET A 421 -4.01 -17.81 17.92
N PRO A 422 -4.28 -19.07 18.29
CA PRO A 422 -4.06 -20.19 17.37
C PRO A 422 -4.85 -19.97 16.07
N PHE A 423 -4.21 -20.14 14.93
CA PHE A 423 -4.83 -20.03 13.62
C PHE A 423 -4.96 -21.44 13.00
N ASN A 424 -6.17 -21.77 12.58
CA ASN A 424 -6.46 -23.01 11.88
C ASN A 424 -6.87 -22.67 10.45
N SER A 425 -5.94 -22.74 9.51
CA SER A 425 -6.19 -22.37 8.11
C SER A 425 -7.37 -23.14 7.50
N ALA A 426 -7.43 -24.47 7.68
CA ALA A 426 -8.53 -25.28 7.15
C ALA A 426 -9.88 -24.91 7.79
N GLY A 427 -9.91 -24.63 9.09
CA GLY A 427 -11.12 -24.16 9.79
C GLY A 427 -11.54 -22.79 9.32
N MET A 428 -10.59 -21.85 9.11
CA MET A 428 -10.85 -20.52 8.60
C MET A 428 -11.38 -20.58 7.17
N ALA A 429 -10.83 -21.41 6.30
CA ALA A 429 -11.31 -21.58 4.93
C ALA A 429 -12.79 -22.02 4.88
N VAL A 430 -13.23 -22.88 5.81
CA VAL A 430 -14.66 -23.26 5.91
C VAL A 430 -15.53 -22.05 6.31
N LEU A 431 -15.05 -21.23 7.25
CA LEU A 431 -15.78 -20.04 7.68
C LEU A 431 -15.84 -18.98 6.56
N GLU A 432 -14.77 -18.79 5.83
CA GLU A 432 -14.67 -17.87 4.67
C GLU A 432 -15.65 -18.31 3.56
N ALA A 433 -15.60 -19.57 3.17
CA ALA A 433 -16.51 -20.12 2.16
C ALA A 433 -17.99 -19.99 2.55
N ALA A 434 -18.29 -20.04 3.85
CA ALA A 434 -19.63 -19.85 4.39
C ALA A 434 -20.01 -18.38 4.61
N GLY A 435 -19.08 -17.41 4.41
CA GLY A 435 -19.30 -16.00 4.70
C GLY A 435 -19.43 -15.70 6.21
N ASN A 436 -18.86 -16.51 7.06
CA ASN A 436 -18.99 -16.45 8.52
C ASN A 436 -17.66 -16.22 9.26
N SER A 437 -16.62 -15.79 8.53
CA SER A 437 -15.30 -15.53 9.11
C SER A 437 -15.27 -14.35 10.07
N TRP A 438 -16.19 -13.40 9.89
CA TRP A 438 -16.49 -12.34 10.85
C TRP A 438 -17.87 -12.57 11.47
N SER A 439 -17.98 -12.51 12.79
CA SER A 439 -19.26 -12.68 13.50
C SER A 439 -19.33 -11.70 14.67
N GLY A 440 -20.26 -10.75 14.63
CA GLY A 440 -20.48 -9.78 15.70
C GLY A 440 -19.24 -8.93 16.03
N GLY A 441 -18.40 -8.61 15.04
CA GLY A 441 -17.14 -7.89 15.25
C GLY A 441 -15.99 -8.77 15.75
N VAL A 442 -16.15 -10.09 15.69
CA VAL A 442 -15.11 -11.06 16.11
C VAL A 442 -14.55 -11.75 14.89
N TRP A 443 -13.22 -11.83 14.80
CA TRP A 443 -12.47 -12.61 13.83
C TRP A 443 -11.44 -13.48 14.55
N ASN A 444 -11.38 -14.78 14.23
CA ASN A 444 -10.50 -15.78 14.86
C ASN A 444 -10.48 -15.70 16.40
N GLY A 445 -11.64 -15.44 17.03
CA GLY A 445 -11.75 -15.31 18.48
C GLY A 445 -11.28 -13.97 19.06
N SER A 446 -10.77 -13.05 18.24
CA SER A 446 -10.38 -11.70 18.64
C SER A 446 -11.47 -10.69 18.29
N THR A 447 -11.83 -9.82 19.23
CA THR A 447 -12.82 -8.77 18.99
C THR A 447 -12.16 -7.57 18.33
N CYS A 448 -12.74 -7.15 17.22
CA CYS A 448 -12.29 -6.00 16.44
C CYS A 448 -13.44 -4.99 16.40
N SER A 449 -13.48 -4.06 17.33
CA SER A 449 -14.50 -3.02 17.37
C SER A 449 -13.85 -1.65 17.17
N GLY A 450 -14.03 -1.09 15.99
CA GLY A 450 -13.71 0.31 15.65
C GLY A 450 -12.32 0.80 16.03
N SER A 451 -12.07 1.09 17.28
CA SER A 451 -10.82 1.66 17.79
C SER A 451 -10.14 0.82 18.86
N SER A 452 -10.64 -0.38 19.16
CA SER A 452 -10.01 -1.21 20.19
C SER A 452 -10.08 -2.69 19.89
N TRP A 453 -8.95 -3.34 20.03
CA TRP A 453 -8.83 -4.78 20.10
C TRP A 453 -8.97 -5.21 21.57
N SER A 454 -10.05 -5.84 21.94
CA SER A 454 -10.17 -6.49 23.23
C SER A 454 -10.00 -7.99 23.07
N GLY A 455 -8.78 -8.44 23.09
CA GLY A 455 -8.43 -9.84 23.15
C GLY A 455 -7.33 -10.04 24.20
N ASN A 456 -7.32 -11.18 24.89
CA ASN A 456 -6.32 -11.53 25.89
C ASN A 456 -4.89 -11.71 25.34
N SER A 457 -4.70 -11.53 24.04
CA SER A 457 -3.47 -11.87 23.35
C SER A 457 -2.32 -10.91 23.59
N TRP A 458 -2.59 -9.67 23.96
CA TRP A 458 -1.57 -8.65 24.19
C TRP A 458 -1.10 -8.56 25.65
N SER A 459 -1.82 -9.19 26.57
CA SER A 459 -1.38 -9.38 27.95
C SER A 459 -0.45 -10.59 28.11
N GLY A 460 -0.23 -11.37 27.06
CA GLY A 460 0.74 -12.45 27.05
C GLY A 460 2.17 -11.92 27.04
N SER A 461 3.04 -12.53 27.77
CA SER A 461 4.42 -12.14 28.06
C SER A 461 5.34 -11.86 26.86
N SER A 462 4.94 -12.20 25.66
CA SER A 462 5.76 -12.00 24.45
C SER A 462 5.60 -10.62 23.78
N TRP A 463 4.58 -9.86 24.14
CA TRP A 463 4.30 -8.52 23.60
C TRP A 463 4.33 -7.43 24.68
N SER A 464 4.70 -7.75 25.90
CA SER A 464 4.82 -6.84 27.01
C SER A 464 6.10 -6.01 26.97
N GLY A 465 6.37 -5.37 25.85
CA GLY A 465 7.27 -4.23 25.85
C GLY A 465 6.59 -3.04 26.53
N ASN A 466 7.34 -2.22 27.26
CA ASN A 466 6.87 -1.08 28.06
C ASN A 466 5.99 -0.05 27.29
N SER A 467 5.73 -0.27 26.05
CA SER A 467 4.96 0.62 25.16
C SER A 467 3.48 0.26 25.02
N TRP A 468 3.00 -0.88 25.54
CA TRP A 468 1.63 -1.37 25.33
C TRP A 468 0.77 -1.40 26.58
N SER A 469 1.26 -1.01 27.74
CA SER A 469 0.45 -0.87 28.94
C SER A 469 -0.31 0.45 28.91
N GLY A 470 -1.56 0.38 28.50
CA GLY A 470 -2.65 1.35 28.75
C GLY A 470 -2.42 2.81 28.55
N ASN A 471 -1.45 3.53 28.79
CA ASN A 471 -1.30 4.99 28.67
C ASN A 471 0.00 5.46 27.99
N SER A 472 0.76 4.55 27.41
CA SER A 472 2.07 4.87 26.85
C SER A 472 2.05 5.43 25.44
N TRP A 473 0.89 5.54 24.81
CA TRP A 473 0.70 6.12 23.48
C TRP A 473 0.45 7.63 23.48
N SER A 474 0.44 8.28 24.65
CA SER A 474 0.33 9.73 24.74
C SER A 474 1.65 10.38 24.32
N GLY A 475 1.77 10.74 23.06
CA GLY A 475 2.81 11.60 22.51
C GLY A 475 4.25 11.22 22.84
N ASN A 476 5.12 11.04 21.92
CA ASN A 476 6.57 10.82 22.00
C ASN A 476 7.09 9.38 22.23
N SER A 477 6.27 8.38 22.45
CA SER A 477 6.77 7.01 22.60
C SER A 477 7.16 6.31 21.29
N TRP A 478 6.93 6.92 20.15
CA TRP A 478 7.33 6.40 18.83
C TRP A 478 8.82 6.54 18.51
N SER A 479 9.56 7.34 19.28
CA SER A 479 11.00 7.44 19.12
C SER A 479 11.78 6.30 19.79
N GLY A 480 11.10 5.37 20.42
CA GLY A 480 11.70 4.25 21.11
C GLY A 480 11.64 2.97 20.29
N SER A 481 12.65 2.66 19.58
CA SER A 481 13.31 1.35 19.31
C SER A 481 12.49 0.03 19.34
N SER A 482 11.19 -0.01 19.51
CA SER A 482 10.46 -1.27 19.67
C SER A 482 10.20 -2.05 18.38
N TRP A 483 10.48 -1.48 17.22
CA TRP A 483 10.31 -2.09 15.91
C TRP A 483 11.58 -2.08 15.06
N SER A 484 12.75 -1.94 15.69
CA SER A 484 14.03 -2.00 15.03
C SER A 484 14.44 -3.44 14.69
N GLY A 485 13.59 -4.17 14.02
CA GLY A 485 13.94 -5.45 13.44
C GLY A 485 14.06 -5.31 11.94
N ASN A 486 15.06 -5.92 11.34
CA ASN A 486 15.23 -6.06 9.90
C ASN A 486 14.13 -6.91 9.22
N SER A 487 12.97 -7.02 9.85
CA SER A 487 11.92 -7.95 9.44
C SER A 487 11.15 -7.52 8.19
N TRP A 488 11.37 -6.31 7.69
CA TRP A 488 10.70 -5.77 6.51
C TRP A 488 11.63 -5.55 5.33
N SER A 489 12.81 -6.11 5.35
CA SER A 489 13.63 -6.23 4.14
C SER A 489 13.03 -7.17 3.09
N GLY A 490 11.95 -7.84 3.42
CA GLY A 490 11.14 -8.61 2.48
C GLY A 490 9.96 -7.77 2.00
N ASN A 491 9.71 -7.72 0.85
CA ASN A 491 8.77 -7.31 -0.16
C ASN A 491 7.33 -6.90 0.23
N SER A 492 6.90 -6.83 1.48
CA SER A 492 5.49 -6.68 1.79
C SER A 492 4.89 -5.32 1.42
N TRP A 493 5.64 -4.22 1.59
CA TRP A 493 5.25 -2.86 1.18
C TRP A 493 6.36 -2.16 0.41
N SER A 494 7.27 -2.92 -0.17
CA SER A 494 8.44 -2.34 -0.79
C SER A 494 8.05 -1.61 -2.06
N THR A 495 8.01 -0.32 -2.01
CA THR A 495 8.41 0.45 -3.18
C THR A 495 9.89 0.14 -3.45
N ALA A 496 10.25 -0.05 -4.71
CA ALA A 496 11.65 -0.26 -5.09
C ALA A 496 12.52 0.98 -4.83
N GLY A 497 11.89 2.09 -4.54
CA GLY A 497 12.52 3.35 -4.15
C GLY A 497 11.52 4.49 -4.06
N TRP A 498 11.84 5.43 -3.19
CA TRP A 498 11.15 6.71 -3.05
C TRP A 498 11.94 7.83 -3.74
N ASN A 499 12.77 7.50 -4.72
CA ASN A 499 13.63 8.39 -5.50
C ASN A 499 12.95 8.93 -6.76
#